data_9135b96e0f123dc4779ca02f3ffff2ac
#
_entry.id   9135b96e0f123dc4779ca02f3ffff2ac
#
_cell.length_a   1.000
_cell.length_b   1.000
_cell.length_c   1.000
_cell.angle_alpha   90.00
_cell.angle_beta   90.00
_cell.angle_gamma   90.00
#
_symmetry.space_group_name_H-M   'P 1'
#
loop_
_entity.id
_entity.type
_entity.pdbx_description
1 polymer ?
#
loop_
_entity_poly.entity_id
_entity_poly.type
_entity_poly.pdbx_seq_one_letter_code
_entity_poly.pdbx_strand_id
1 'polypeptide(L)'
;RYSWMSFITQAGVGIGLATVVAQEFPGWGDSFYTMVLSVIVLNEVAGPMLFKFAIRRMGESHEKSRVQEGDGIRDAIIFGMEPQSISLAKQLKEHKWEAKIVDCRNLSSKDQILDIKVEHLNDFTLEKLIALDCNKAEAIVLMLSDEENYLLAELIYEHIGTKEVVVRLND
;
A
#
# COMPACT_ATOMS: atom_id res chain seq x y z
N ARG A 1 9.48 -11.54 19.06
CA ARG A 1 8.85 -11.71 20.38
C ARG A 1 7.32 -11.90 20.29
N TYR A 2 6.67 -11.36 19.27
CA TYR A 2 5.20 -11.42 19.09
C TYR A 2 4.74 -12.43 18.04
N SER A 3 5.63 -13.14 17.36
CA SER A 3 5.34 -14.08 16.27
C SER A 3 4.39 -15.23 16.66
N TRP A 4 4.35 -15.63 17.93
CA TRP A 4 3.45 -16.67 18.42
C TRP A 4 1.96 -16.31 18.25
N MET A 5 1.62 -15.00 18.23
CA MET A 5 0.25 -14.52 18.03
C MET A 5 -0.29 -14.84 16.63
N SER A 6 0.60 -15.07 15.66
CA SER A 6 0.22 -15.44 14.29
C SER A 6 -0.23 -16.90 14.16
N PHE A 7 0.04 -17.73 15.17
CA PHE A 7 -0.22 -19.18 15.17
C PHE A 7 -1.45 -19.58 15.99
N ILE A 8 -2.23 -18.62 16.47
CA ILE A 8 -3.40 -18.90 17.32
C ILE A 8 -4.55 -19.51 16.49
N THR A 9 -4.68 -19.14 15.23
CA THR A 9 -5.73 -19.65 14.33
C THR A 9 -5.38 -21.03 13.79
N GLN A 10 -5.75 -22.07 14.49
CA GLN A 10 -5.57 -23.48 14.05
C GLN A 10 -6.86 -24.26 14.24
N ALA A 11 -7.75 -24.22 13.26
CA ALA A 11 -9.08 -24.83 13.38
C ALA A 11 -9.15 -26.25 12.77
N GLY A 12 -8.63 -26.46 11.57
CA GLY A 12 -8.91 -27.68 10.78
C GLY A 12 -8.45 -28.96 11.45
N VAL A 13 -7.20 -29.04 11.89
CA VAL A 13 -6.65 -30.24 12.54
C VAL A 13 -7.30 -30.47 13.90
N GLY A 14 -7.56 -29.42 14.65
CA GLY A 14 -8.20 -29.50 15.96
C GLY A 14 -9.61 -30.08 15.89
N ILE A 15 -10.42 -29.66 14.93
CA ILE A 15 -11.77 -30.17 14.69
C ILE A 15 -11.71 -31.66 14.30
N GLY A 16 -10.82 -32.02 13.36
CA GLY A 16 -10.66 -33.41 12.91
C GLY A 16 -10.30 -34.35 14.05
N LEU A 17 -9.33 -34.00 14.88
CA LEU A 17 -8.93 -34.78 16.05
C LEU A 17 -10.06 -34.88 17.08
N ALA A 18 -10.73 -33.77 17.36
CA ALA A 18 -11.86 -33.77 18.31
C ALA A 18 -13.01 -34.64 17.85
N THR A 19 -13.28 -34.71 16.53
CA THR A 19 -14.29 -35.59 15.95
C THR A 19 -13.93 -37.04 16.16
N VAL A 20 -12.67 -37.43 15.96
CA VAL A 20 -12.20 -38.83 16.21
C VAL A 20 -12.37 -39.18 17.68
N VAL A 21 -11.99 -38.27 18.60
CA VAL A 21 -12.17 -38.51 20.05
C VAL A 21 -13.65 -38.65 20.40
N ALA A 22 -14.55 -37.87 19.82
CA ALA A 22 -15.99 -38.02 20.05
C ALA A 22 -16.53 -39.37 19.62
N GLN A 23 -16.01 -39.95 18.53
CA GLN A 23 -16.43 -41.28 18.03
C GLN A 23 -15.87 -42.44 18.87
N GLU A 24 -14.61 -42.33 19.30
CA GLU A 24 -13.94 -43.43 20.04
C GLU A 24 -14.30 -43.44 21.53
N PHE A 25 -14.74 -42.32 22.11
CA PHE A 25 -15.02 -42.24 23.55
C PHE A 25 -16.44 -41.73 23.86
N PRO A 26 -17.48 -42.63 23.71
CA PRO A 26 -18.89 -42.21 23.82
C PRO A 26 -19.30 -41.68 25.19
N GLY A 27 -18.50 -41.91 26.26
CA GLY A 27 -18.83 -41.43 27.61
C GLY A 27 -18.55 -39.95 27.87
N TRP A 28 -17.53 -39.38 27.20
CA TRP A 28 -17.08 -37.99 27.41
C TRP A 28 -16.64 -37.28 26.14
N GLY A 29 -16.54 -37.98 25.03
CA GLY A 29 -16.04 -37.46 23.76
C GLY A 29 -16.84 -36.27 23.22
N ASP A 30 -18.17 -36.32 23.36
CA ASP A 30 -19.05 -35.20 22.92
C ASP A 30 -18.79 -33.93 23.75
N SER A 31 -18.58 -34.07 25.04
CA SER A 31 -18.24 -32.91 25.92
C SER A 31 -16.88 -32.34 25.57
N PHE A 32 -15.91 -33.22 25.26
CA PHE A 32 -14.58 -32.82 24.80
C PHE A 32 -14.65 -32.07 23.47
N TYR A 33 -15.40 -32.66 22.50
CA TYR A 33 -15.62 -32.03 21.19
C TYR A 33 -16.21 -30.63 21.32
N THR A 34 -17.27 -30.48 22.14
CA THR A 34 -17.92 -29.18 22.37
C THR A 34 -16.97 -28.16 22.99
N MET A 35 -16.13 -28.59 23.93
CA MET A 35 -15.13 -27.73 24.55
C MET A 35 -14.07 -27.28 23.54
N VAL A 36 -13.53 -28.18 22.74
CA VAL A 36 -12.53 -27.86 21.69
C VAL A 36 -13.13 -26.93 20.67
N LEU A 37 -14.36 -27.19 20.22
CA LEU A 37 -15.05 -26.33 19.24
C LEU A 37 -15.24 -24.92 19.79
N SER A 38 -15.62 -24.79 21.06
CA SER A 38 -15.78 -23.49 21.72
C SER A 38 -14.48 -22.70 21.76
N VAL A 39 -13.36 -23.36 22.06
CA VAL A 39 -12.03 -22.73 22.06
C VAL A 39 -11.62 -22.30 20.64
N ILE A 40 -11.90 -23.13 19.63
CA ILE A 40 -11.62 -22.81 18.23
C ILE A 40 -12.39 -21.57 17.82
N VAL A 41 -13.69 -21.48 18.10
CA VAL A 41 -14.52 -20.31 17.77
C VAL A 41 -13.96 -19.03 18.41
N LEU A 42 -13.54 -19.09 19.66
CA LEU A 42 -12.92 -17.95 20.33
C LEU A 42 -11.59 -17.56 19.66
N ASN A 43 -10.78 -18.52 19.27
CA ASN A 43 -9.52 -18.27 18.58
C ASN A 43 -9.73 -17.69 17.18
N GLU A 44 -10.74 -18.12 16.43
CA GLU A 44 -11.07 -17.56 15.11
C GLU A 44 -11.50 -16.10 15.19
N VAL A 45 -12.20 -15.71 16.25
CA VAL A 45 -12.59 -14.32 16.49
C VAL A 45 -11.40 -13.48 16.95
N ALA A 46 -10.63 -13.99 17.92
CA ALA A 46 -9.51 -13.27 18.51
C ALA A 46 -8.26 -13.22 17.61
N GLY A 47 -8.03 -14.28 16.82
CA GLY A 47 -6.82 -14.49 16.02
C GLY A 47 -6.50 -13.34 15.05
N PRO A 48 -7.43 -12.93 14.18
CA PRO A 48 -7.19 -11.82 13.23
C PRO A 48 -6.85 -10.50 13.95
N MET A 49 -7.48 -10.22 15.08
CA MET A 49 -7.21 -9.02 15.88
C MET A 49 -5.80 -9.06 16.49
N LEU A 50 -5.42 -10.21 17.05
CA LEU A 50 -4.08 -10.41 17.62
C LEU A 50 -3.00 -10.42 16.56
N PHE A 51 -3.28 -10.99 15.39
CA PHE A 51 -2.38 -10.97 14.24
C PHE A 51 -2.12 -9.54 13.75
N LYS A 52 -3.18 -8.76 13.56
CA LYS A 52 -3.06 -7.34 13.17
C LYS A 52 -2.28 -6.53 14.21
N PHE A 53 -2.54 -6.77 15.50
CA PHE A 53 -1.79 -6.13 16.58
C PHE A 53 -0.30 -6.53 16.54
N ALA A 54 0.01 -7.81 16.32
CA ALA A 54 1.38 -8.31 16.24
C ALA A 54 2.17 -7.65 15.09
N ILE A 55 1.59 -7.59 13.88
CA ILE A 55 2.21 -6.96 12.69
C ILE A 55 2.50 -5.49 12.96
N ARG A 56 1.52 -4.76 13.49
CA ARG A 56 1.71 -3.33 13.85
C ARG A 56 2.84 -3.15 14.87
N ARG A 57 2.92 -4.04 15.85
CA ARG A 57 3.93 -3.94 16.91
C ARG A 57 5.34 -4.32 16.45
N MET A 58 5.44 -5.15 15.41
CA MET A 58 6.72 -5.51 14.78
C MET A 58 7.21 -4.46 13.78
N GLY A 59 6.38 -3.50 13.38
CA GLY A 59 6.71 -2.48 12.38
C GLY A 59 6.64 -3.00 10.93
N GLU A 60 6.02 -4.16 10.71
CA GLU A 60 5.82 -4.79 9.40
C GLU A 60 4.43 -4.49 8.81
N SER A 61 3.75 -3.50 9.37
CA SER A 61 2.43 -3.11 8.91
C SER A 61 2.56 -2.05 7.82
N HIS A 62 2.40 -2.44 6.56
CA HIS A 62 2.27 -1.52 5.41
C HIS A 62 0.85 -0.91 5.40
N GLU A 63 0.58 -0.03 6.35
CA GLU A 63 -0.71 0.68 6.36
C GLU A 63 -0.60 1.94 5.50
N LYS A 64 -1.56 2.11 4.59
CA LYS A 64 -1.68 3.34 3.80
C LYS A 64 -1.78 4.56 4.72
N SER A 65 -0.96 5.57 4.47
CA SER A 65 -1.05 6.85 5.16
C SER A 65 -2.45 7.44 4.96
N ARG A 66 -2.91 8.24 5.92
CA ARG A 66 -4.20 8.91 5.79
C ARG A 66 -4.12 9.92 4.64
N VAL A 67 -5.05 9.78 3.69
CA VAL A 67 -5.22 10.75 2.62
C VAL A 67 -5.56 12.10 3.26
N GLN A 68 -4.78 13.13 2.97
CA GLN A 68 -5.12 14.49 3.36
C GLN A 68 -6.33 14.95 2.51
N GLU A 69 -7.19 15.77 3.10
CA GLU A 69 -8.26 16.41 2.32
C GLU A 69 -7.61 17.28 1.24
N GLY A 70 -7.91 16.98 -0.03
CA GLY A 70 -7.38 17.73 -1.16
C GLY A 70 -7.88 19.18 -1.11
N ASP A 71 -7.10 20.08 -1.66
CA ASP A 71 -7.42 21.52 -1.78
C ASP A 71 -8.50 21.82 -2.83
N GLY A 72 -9.07 20.78 -3.45
CA GLY A 72 -10.08 20.88 -4.51
C GLY A 72 -9.50 21.15 -5.90
N ILE A 73 -8.19 21.24 -6.02
CA ILE A 73 -7.49 21.38 -7.30
C ILE A 73 -7.29 19.97 -7.88
N ARG A 74 -7.61 19.82 -9.16
CA ARG A 74 -7.30 18.59 -9.90
C ARG A 74 -5.87 18.68 -10.39
N ASP A 75 -4.96 18.07 -9.65
CA ASP A 75 -3.55 18.08 -9.96
C ASP A 75 -2.97 16.66 -10.05
N ALA A 76 -1.96 16.53 -10.89
CA ALA A 76 -1.25 15.28 -11.10
C ALA A 76 0.26 15.52 -11.16
N ILE A 77 1.01 14.71 -10.42
CA ILE A 77 2.48 14.73 -10.44
C ILE A 77 2.97 13.47 -11.17
N ILE A 78 3.71 13.66 -12.25
CA ILE A 78 4.21 12.58 -13.11
C ILE A 78 5.72 12.46 -12.91
N PHE A 79 6.17 11.35 -12.37
CA PHE A 79 7.58 11.04 -12.21
C PHE A 79 8.12 10.33 -13.45
N GLY A 80 9.19 10.86 -14.02
CA GLY A 80 9.85 10.38 -15.22
C GLY A 80 9.54 11.25 -16.45
N MET A 81 10.59 11.65 -17.16
CA MET A 81 10.50 12.51 -18.34
C MET A 81 10.67 11.68 -19.62
N GLU A 82 9.59 11.06 -20.04
CA GLU A 82 9.52 10.29 -21.29
C GLU A 82 8.46 10.88 -22.24
N PRO A 83 8.49 10.54 -23.53
CA PRO A 83 7.48 11.02 -24.48
C PRO A 83 6.04 10.73 -24.05
N GLN A 84 5.83 9.60 -23.37
CA GLN A 84 4.53 9.21 -22.84
C GLN A 84 4.09 10.10 -21.67
N SER A 85 5.00 10.46 -20.78
CA SER A 85 4.74 11.39 -19.68
C SER A 85 4.32 12.77 -20.19
N ILE A 86 5.00 13.26 -21.23
CA ILE A 86 4.69 14.54 -21.86
C ILE A 86 3.30 14.48 -22.53
N SER A 87 2.99 13.38 -23.22
CA SER A 87 1.68 13.20 -23.85
C SER A 87 0.56 13.15 -22.82
N LEU A 88 0.76 12.43 -21.72
CA LEU A 88 -0.18 12.35 -20.61
C LEU A 88 -0.42 13.72 -19.98
N ALA A 89 0.67 14.46 -19.68
CA ALA A 89 0.56 15.78 -19.10
C ALA A 89 -0.22 16.77 -19.98
N LYS A 90 -0.06 16.68 -21.30
CA LYS A 90 -0.85 17.48 -22.26
C LYS A 90 -2.34 17.12 -22.20
N GLN A 91 -2.66 15.84 -22.24
CA GLN A 91 -4.05 15.37 -22.16
C GLN A 91 -4.71 15.79 -20.83
N LEU A 92 -4.00 15.68 -19.72
CA LEU A 92 -4.48 16.13 -18.42
C LEU A 92 -4.78 17.63 -18.43
N LYS A 93 -3.90 18.45 -19.01
CA LYS A 93 -4.13 19.89 -19.17
C LYS A 93 -5.36 20.22 -20.03
N GLU A 94 -5.59 19.51 -21.12
CA GLU A 94 -6.80 19.67 -21.95
C GLU A 94 -8.08 19.42 -21.14
N HIS A 95 -7.99 18.54 -20.13
CA HIS A 95 -9.09 18.22 -19.22
C HIS A 95 -9.11 19.08 -17.94
N LYS A 96 -8.39 20.20 -17.95
CA LYS A 96 -8.32 21.18 -16.84
C LYS A 96 -7.68 20.62 -15.56
N TRP A 97 -6.74 19.69 -15.71
CA TRP A 97 -5.88 19.27 -14.63
C TRP A 97 -4.58 20.10 -14.62
N GLU A 98 -4.06 20.37 -13.45
CA GLU A 98 -2.70 20.89 -13.32
C GLU A 98 -1.73 19.71 -13.36
N ALA A 99 -0.90 19.60 -14.40
CA ALA A 99 0.08 18.55 -14.54
C ALA A 99 1.49 19.08 -14.32
N LYS A 100 2.25 18.41 -13.45
CA LYS A 100 3.66 18.67 -13.16
C LYS A 100 4.48 17.43 -13.50
N ILE A 101 5.59 17.59 -14.23
CA ILE A 101 6.52 16.49 -14.51
C ILE A 101 7.74 16.64 -13.59
N VAL A 102 8.15 15.53 -12.98
CA VAL A 102 9.38 15.45 -12.18
C VAL A 102 10.40 14.63 -12.95
N ASP A 103 11.48 15.29 -13.38
CA ASP A 103 12.62 14.63 -14.05
C ASP A 103 13.65 14.20 -13.02
N CYS A 104 13.98 12.91 -13.06
CA CYS A 104 14.96 12.29 -12.17
C CYS A 104 16.31 12.02 -12.82
N ARG A 105 16.41 12.30 -14.11
CA ARG A 105 17.60 12.01 -14.93
C ARG A 105 18.24 13.30 -15.42
N ASN A 106 18.85 14.09 -14.68
CA ASN A 106 19.67 15.30 -15.06
C ASN A 106 19.91 15.52 -16.57
N LEU A 107 18.92 15.29 -17.40
CA LEU A 107 18.93 15.61 -18.81
C LEU A 107 18.64 17.11 -18.93
N SER A 108 19.66 17.88 -19.25
CA SER A 108 19.62 19.33 -19.52
C SER A 108 18.61 19.68 -20.61
N SER A 109 17.34 19.62 -20.33
CA SER A 109 16.27 19.97 -21.26
C SER A 109 15.39 21.01 -20.62
N LYS A 110 15.57 22.22 -21.08
CA LYS A 110 14.71 23.41 -20.93
C LYS A 110 13.57 23.27 -19.92
N ASP A 111 13.64 24.03 -18.87
CA ASP A 111 12.72 24.13 -17.73
C ASP A 111 11.21 24.28 -18.05
N GLN A 112 10.84 24.34 -19.31
CA GLN A 112 9.46 24.39 -19.79
C GLN A 112 9.32 23.68 -21.13
N ILE A 113 8.71 22.51 -21.12
CA ILE A 113 8.25 21.85 -22.35
C ILE A 113 6.78 22.18 -22.50
N LEU A 114 6.45 23.05 -23.48
CA LEU A 114 5.06 23.31 -23.88
C LEU A 114 4.13 23.67 -22.71
N ASP A 115 4.51 24.64 -21.90
CA ASP A 115 3.66 25.13 -20.81
C ASP A 115 3.45 24.13 -19.64
N ILE A 116 4.22 23.04 -19.59
CA ILE A 116 4.20 22.08 -18.50
C ILE A 116 5.33 22.42 -17.53
N LYS A 117 5.02 22.48 -16.24
CA LYS A 117 6.01 22.71 -15.20
C LYS A 117 6.87 21.46 -15.02
N VAL A 118 8.18 21.59 -15.23
CA VAL A 118 9.15 20.52 -15.01
C VAL A 118 9.98 20.85 -13.79
N GLU A 119 10.04 19.93 -12.83
CA GLU A 119 10.89 20.03 -11.65
C GLU A 119 11.93 18.91 -11.68
N HIS A 120 13.14 19.17 -11.16
CA HIS A 120 14.23 18.20 -11.13
C HIS A 120 14.42 17.63 -9.73
N LEU A 121 14.53 16.32 -9.65
CA LEU A 121 14.76 15.61 -8.39
C LEU A 121 15.94 14.64 -8.54
N ASN A 122 16.93 14.73 -7.69
CA ASN A 122 18.11 13.85 -7.76
C ASN A 122 17.97 12.59 -6.91
N ASP A 123 17.04 12.59 -5.93
CA ASP A 123 16.81 11.48 -5.01
C ASP A 123 15.37 11.54 -4.48
N PHE A 124 14.85 10.39 -4.06
CA PHE A 124 13.49 10.23 -3.54
C PHE A 124 13.51 10.25 -2.00
N THR A 125 13.62 11.43 -1.41
CA THR A 125 13.46 11.57 0.04
C THR A 125 12.05 12.07 0.37
N LEU A 126 11.53 11.65 1.52
CA LEU A 126 10.21 12.06 1.99
C LEU A 126 10.06 13.58 2.04
N GLU A 127 11.10 14.29 2.50
CA GLU A 127 11.12 15.75 2.60
C GLU A 127 10.94 16.41 1.22
N LYS A 128 11.60 15.89 0.19
CA LYS A 128 11.50 16.40 -1.18
C LYS A 128 10.15 16.11 -1.81
N LEU A 129 9.58 14.94 -1.56
CA LEU A 129 8.23 14.61 -2.03
C LEU A 129 7.17 15.50 -1.39
N ILE A 130 7.33 15.84 -0.12
CA ILE A 130 6.46 16.82 0.57
C ILE A 130 6.67 18.22 -0.02
N ALA A 131 7.89 18.63 -0.33
CA ALA A 131 8.20 19.91 -0.95
C ALA A 131 7.61 20.04 -2.37
N LEU A 132 7.40 18.93 -3.06
CA LEU A 132 6.70 18.86 -4.35
C LEU A 132 5.16 18.88 -4.22
N ASP A 133 4.62 18.98 -3.02
CA ASP A 133 3.20 18.89 -2.69
C ASP A 133 2.57 17.53 -3.02
N CYS A 134 3.36 16.46 -3.06
CA CYS A 134 2.86 15.11 -3.31
C CYS A 134 1.75 14.67 -2.32
N ASN A 135 1.75 15.22 -1.12
CA ASN A 135 0.73 14.96 -0.10
C ASN A 135 -0.62 15.60 -0.39
N LYS A 136 -0.67 16.63 -1.24
CA LYS A 136 -1.89 17.32 -1.65
C LYS A 136 -2.40 16.86 -3.01
N ALA A 137 -1.49 16.34 -3.84
CA ALA A 137 -1.80 15.92 -5.21
C ALA A 137 -2.96 14.92 -5.25
N GLU A 138 -3.86 15.08 -6.20
CA GLU A 138 -4.98 14.16 -6.41
C GLU A 138 -4.50 12.83 -7.00
N ALA A 139 -3.52 12.88 -7.92
CA ALA A 139 -2.92 11.71 -8.52
C ALA A 139 -1.40 11.81 -8.62
N ILE A 140 -0.72 10.68 -8.40
CA ILE A 140 0.71 10.53 -8.70
C ILE A 140 0.88 9.42 -9.73
N VAL A 141 1.64 9.70 -10.79
CA VAL A 141 1.90 8.77 -11.87
C VAL A 141 3.40 8.46 -11.92
N LEU A 142 3.75 7.19 -11.81
CA LEU A 142 5.13 6.72 -11.78
C LEU A 142 5.48 6.07 -13.13
N MET A 143 6.40 6.70 -13.86
CA MET A 143 6.87 6.28 -15.18
C MET A 143 8.40 6.15 -15.22
N LEU A 144 8.98 5.62 -14.16
CA LEU A 144 10.41 5.32 -14.01
C LEU A 144 10.69 3.86 -14.34
N SER A 145 11.86 3.34 -13.96
CA SER A 145 12.14 1.90 -13.97
C SER A 145 11.28 1.16 -12.94
N ASP A 146 11.08 -0.15 -13.11
CA ASP A 146 10.22 -0.92 -12.21
C ASP A 146 10.71 -0.91 -10.77
N GLU A 147 12.03 -0.96 -10.57
CA GLU A 147 12.64 -0.89 -9.24
C GLU A 147 12.39 0.47 -8.58
N GLU A 148 12.60 1.56 -9.31
CA GLU A 148 12.35 2.92 -8.82
C GLU A 148 10.86 3.16 -8.56
N ASN A 149 10.01 2.67 -9.47
CA ASN A 149 8.56 2.73 -9.34
C ASN A 149 8.09 2.01 -8.07
N TYR A 150 8.63 0.82 -7.80
CA TYR A 150 8.29 0.06 -6.59
C TYR A 150 8.67 0.82 -5.32
N LEU A 151 9.93 1.25 -5.22
CA LEU A 151 10.43 1.98 -4.05
C LEU A 151 9.65 3.27 -3.80
N LEU A 152 9.38 4.02 -4.88
CA LEU A 152 8.65 5.28 -4.78
C LEU A 152 7.17 5.07 -4.43
N ALA A 153 6.54 4.04 -5.00
CA ALA A 153 5.16 3.68 -4.68
C ALA A 153 5.01 3.27 -3.21
N GLU A 154 5.94 2.47 -2.68
CA GLU A 154 5.95 2.06 -1.27
C GLU A 154 6.08 3.29 -0.35
N LEU A 155 7.04 4.17 -0.63
CA LEU A 155 7.27 5.38 0.15
C LEU A 155 6.05 6.33 0.14
N ILE A 156 5.41 6.50 -1.03
CA ILE A 156 4.19 7.30 -1.16
C ILE A 156 3.05 6.66 -0.39
N TYR A 157 2.86 5.35 -0.52
CA TYR A 157 1.79 4.62 0.13
C TYR A 157 1.86 4.71 1.65
N GLU A 158 3.07 4.55 2.21
CA GLU A 158 3.27 4.51 3.66
C GLU A 158 3.27 5.89 4.33
N HIS A 159 3.77 6.91 3.63
CA HIS A 159 4.07 8.19 4.27
C HIS A 159 3.29 9.39 3.73
N ILE A 160 2.86 9.35 2.47
CA ILE A 160 2.24 10.52 1.82
C ILE A 160 0.72 10.41 1.76
N GLY A 161 0.18 9.24 1.44
CA GLY A 161 -1.26 9.00 1.48
C GLY A 161 -2.06 9.76 0.42
N THR A 162 -1.54 9.85 -0.81
CA THR A 162 -2.29 10.38 -1.96
C THR A 162 -3.54 9.59 -2.29
N LYS A 163 -4.49 10.23 -3.01
CA LYS A 163 -5.75 9.58 -3.41
C LYS A 163 -5.49 8.45 -4.40
N GLU A 164 -4.74 8.72 -5.47
CA GLU A 164 -4.46 7.76 -6.52
C GLU A 164 -2.97 7.69 -6.84
N VAL A 165 -2.45 6.47 -6.92
CA VAL A 165 -1.09 6.20 -7.39
C VAL A 165 -1.18 5.24 -8.57
N VAL A 166 -0.74 5.70 -9.73
CA VAL A 166 -0.71 4.93 -10.97
C VAL A 166 0.74 4.57 -11.27
N VAL A 167 1.01 3.29 -11.45
CA VAL A 167 2.37 2.78 -11.71
C VAL A 167 2.40 2.13 -13.09
N ARG A 168 3.32 2.56 -13.94
CA ARG A 168 3.60 1.88 -15.20
C ARG A 168 4.54 0.71 -14.91
N LEU A 169 4.19 -0.47 -15.42
CA LEU A 169 5.09 -1.63 -15.47
C LEU A 169 5.71 -1.70 -16.87
N ASN A 170 7.01 -1.95 -16.92
CA ASN A 170 7.74 -2.17 -18.15
C ASN A 170 7.85 -3.69 -18.36
N ASP A 171 7.41 -4.20 -19.51
CA ASP A 171 7.54 -5.60 -19.91
C ASP A 171 8.98 -5.93 -20.34
#